data_1e0b4744d4d321d96cfac6e690ae56f7
#
_entry.id   1e0b4744d4d321d96cfac6e690ae56f7
#
_cell.length_a   1.000
_cell.length_b   1.000
_cell.length_c   1.000
_cell.angle_alpha   90.00
_cell.angle_beta   90.00
_cell.angle_gamma   90.00
#
_symmetry.space_group_name_H-M   'P 1'
#
loop_
_entity.id
_entity.type
_entity.pdbx_description
1 polymer ?
#
loop_
_entity_poly.entity_id
_entity_poly.type
_entity_poly.pdbx_seq_one_letter_code
_entity_poly.pdbx_strand_id
1 'polypeptide(L)'
;MKWTTGEVAELCDITVRTVQYYDKKGLVKPSVILNNRRFYTEEELNQLRIVTTLKDMNFSLKEIKELLYSTQSIKTLNMLLDEKLLQLDDNIEHNKQKHKQIKFVKESISKESNYPVSNILNLRNKSEEHQKMQ
;
A
#
# COMPACT_ATOMS: atom_id res chain seq x y z
N MET A 1 -30.99 -7.04 -1.99
CA MET A 1 -30.20 -8.16 -1.49
C MET A 1 -29.31 -7.72 -0.35
N LYS A 2 -29.18 -8.55 0.66
CA LYS A 2 -28.41 -8.20 1.87
C LYS A 2 -27.42 -9.31 2.16
N TRP A 3 -26.24 -8.94 2.64
CA TRP A 3 -25.18 -9.88 3.00
C TRP A 3 -24.75 -9.66 4.44
N THR A 4 -24.45 -10.75 5.12
CA THR A 4 -23.85 -10.71 6.46
C THR A 4 -22.40 -10.22 6.38
N THR A 5 -21.81 -9.86 7.52
CA THR A 5 -20.40 -9.49 7.61
C THR A 5 -19.50 -10.61 7.04
N GLY A 6 -19.79 -11.86 7.38
CA GLY A 6 -19.02 -13.00 6.85
C GLY A 6 -19.13 -13.17 5.35
N GLU A 7 -20.34 -12.96 4.80
CA GLU A 7 -20.56 -13.09 3.37
C GLU A 7 -19.82 -12.00 2.56
N VAL A 8 -19.88 -10.73 3.01
CA VAL A 8 -19.14 -9.66 2.30
C VAL A 8 -17.63 -9.84 2.43
N ALA A 9 -17.15 -10.35 3.57
CA ALA A 9 -15.74 -10.66 3.75
C ALA A 9 -15.28 -11.70 2.72
N GLU A 10 -16.06 -12.76 2.53
CA GLU A 10 -15.77 -13.80 1.55
C GLU A 10 -15.78 -13.25 0.12
N LEU A 11 -16.83 -12.48 -0.22
CA LEU A 11 -16.97 -11.90 -1.57
C LEU A 11 -15.84 -10.92 -1.91
N CYS A 12 -15.30 -10.21 -0.93
CA CYS A 12 -14.22 -9.26 -1.13
C CYS A 12 -12.83 -9.84 -0.89
N ASP A 13 -12.75 -11.13 -0.55
CA ASP A 13 -11.50 -11.83 -0.23
C ASP A 13 -10.70 -11.12 0.88
N ILE A 14 -11.40 -10.74 1.93
CA ILE A 14 -10.82 -10.13 3.14
C ILE A 14 -11.37 -10.85 4.37
N THR A 15 -10.78 -10.59 5.52
CA THR A 15 -11.22 -11.21 6.78
C THR A 15 -12.43 -10.46 7.35
N VAL A 16 -13.23 -11.17 8.14
CA VAL A 16 -14.32 -10.57 8.93
C VAL A 16 -13.77 -9.44 9.81
N ARG A 17 -12.61 -9.64 10.40
CA ARG A 17 -11.94 -8.63 11.22
C ARG A 17 -11.67 -7.34 10.44
N THR A 18 -11.26 -7.46 9.18
CA THR A 18 -11.02 -6.30 8.31
C THR A 18 -12.32 -5.54 8.01
N VAL A 19 -13.41 -6.27 7.72
CA VAL A 19 -14.73 -5.66 7.51
C VAL A 19 -15.17 -4.90 8.76
N GLN A 20 -15.02 -5.50 9.94
CA GLN A 20 -15.34 -4.88 11.22
C GLN A 20 -14.48 -3.65 11.49
N TYR A 21 -13.21 -3.71 11.13
CA TYR A 21 -12.28 -2.58 11.25
C TYR A 21 -12.72 -1.39 10.41
N TYR A 22 -13.14 -1.63 9.16
CA TYR A 22 -13.64 -0.58 8.28
C TYR A 22 -14.94 0.04 8.79
N ASP A 23 -15.82 -0.77 9.38
CA ASP A 23 -17.01 -0.27 10.06
C ASP A 23 -16.65 0.63 11.23
N LYS A 24 -15.76 0.18 12.10
CA LYS A 24 -15.30 0.93 13.27
C LYS A 24 -14.64 2.25 12.89
N LYS A 25 -13.88 2.27 11.80
CA LYS A 25 -13.22 3.49 11.30
C LYS A 25 -14.16 4.42 10.53
N GLY A 26 -15.41 4.02 10.33
CA GLY A 26 -16.37 4.83 9.59
C GLY A 26 -16.11 4.86 8.09
N LEU A 27 -15.36 3.89 7.57
CA LEU A 27 -15.02 3.82 6.15
C LEU A 27 -16.16 3.20 5.35
N VAL A 28 -16.63 2.01 5.74
CA VAL A 28 -17.81 1.35 5.19
C VAL A 28 -18.61 0.77 6.34
N LYS A 29 -19.82 1.24 6.52
CA LYS A 29 -20.71 0.80 7.60
C LYS A 29 -21.90 0.01 7.05
N PRO A 30 -22.36 -1.03 7.79
CA PRO A 30 -23.60 -1.69 7.40
C PRO A 30 -24.76 -0.71 7.49
N SER A 31 -25.65 -0.70 6.49
CA SER A 31 -26.83 0.17 6.49
C SER A 31 -28.04 -0.47 7.17
N VAL A 32 -28.01 -1.78 7.41
CA VAL A 32 -29.12 -2.52 8.00
C VAL A 32 -28.64 -3.29 9.23
N ILE A 33 -29.34 -3.09 10.36
CA ILE A 33 -29.11 -3.85 11.59
C ILE A 33 -30.44 -4.49 11.97
N LEU A 34 -30.50 -5.82 12.00
CA LEU A 34 -31.67 -6.61 12.36
C LEU A 34 -31.27 -7.62 13.44
N ASN A 35 -31.98 -7.63 14.57
CA ASN A 35 -31.74 -8.57 15.67
C ASN A 35 -30.27 -8.59 16.11
N ASN A 36 -29.64 -7.42 16.25
CA ASN A 36 -28.24 -7.23 16.58
C ASN A 36 -27.25 -7.82 15.55
N ARG A 37 -27.74 -8.14 14.35
CA ARG A 37 -26.89 -8.60 13.22
C ARG A 37 -26.75 -7.49 12.21
N ARG A 38 -25.52 -7.33 11.69
CA ARG A 38 -25.18 -6.34 10.68
C ARG A 38 -25.32 -6.94 9.28
N PHE A 39 -25.99 -6.18 8.40
CA PHE A 39 -26.15 -6.55 7.01
C PHE A 39 -25.68 -5.44 6.10
N TYR A 40 -25.05 -5.83 5.02
CA TYR A 40 -24.52 -4.94 4.02
C TYR A 40 -25.37 -5.03 2.76
N THR A 41 -25.72 -3.89 2.19
CA THR A 41 -26.45 -3.84 0.92
C THR A 41 -25.46 -3.89 -0.25
N GLU A 42 -26.00 -3.90 -1.48
CA GLU A 42 -25.17 -3.88 -2.69
C GLU A 42 -24.28 -2.63 -2.74
N GLU A 43 -24.78 -1.49 -2.29
CA GLU A 43 -24.01 -0.25 -2.25
C GLU A 43 -22.77 -0.40 -1.36
N GLU A 44 -22.90 -0.91 -0.14
CA GLU A 44 -21.77 -1.12 0.75
C GLU A 44 -20.84 -2.22 0.25
N LEU A 45 -21.38 -3.25 -0.40
CA LEU A 45 -20.55 -4.28 -1.03
C LEU A 45 -19.64 -3.66 -2.10
N ASN A 46 -20.20 -2.79 -2.94
CA ASN A 46 -19.42 -2.07 -3.95
C ASN A 46 -18.39 -1.14 -3.31
N GLN A 47 -18.74 -0.46 -2.23
CA GLN A 47 -17.78 0.36 -1.47
C GLN A 47 -16.63 -0.47 -0.91
N LEU A 48 -16.92 -1.66 -0.37
CA LEU A 48 -15.89 -2.58 0.13
C LEU A 48 -14.95 -3.03 -1.00
N ARG A 49 -15.49 -3.31 -2.18
CA ARG A 49 -14.69 -3.67 -3.36
C ARG A 49 -13.77 -2.53 -3.78
N ILE A 50 -14.27 -1.30 -3.77
CA ILE A 50 -13.45 -0.11 -4.05
C ILE A 50 -12.33 0.02 -3.02
N VAL A 51 -12.67 -0.11 -1.73
CA VAL A 51 -11.69 -0.02 -0.63
C VAL A 51 -10.59 -1.06 -0.80
N THR A 52 -10.95 -2.32 -1.05
CA THR A 52 -9.98 -3.40 -1.20
C THR A 52 -9.05 -3.16 -2.41
N THR A 53 -9.62 -2.71 -3.52
CA THR A 53 -8.84 -2.40 -4.73
C THR A 53 -7.84 -1.27 -4.46
N LEU A 54 -8.27 -0.19 -3.83
CA LEU A 54 -7.40 0.94 -3.53
C LEU A 54 -6.35 0.59 -2.47
N LYS A 55 -6.70 -0.23 -1.47
CA LYS A 55 -5.73 -0.73 -0.49
C LYS A 55 -4.63 -1.56 -1.16
N ASP A 56 -4.99 -2.39 -2.12
CA ASP A 56 -4.01 -3.18 -2.88
C ASP A 56 -3.06 -2.29 -3.69
N MET A 57 -3.49 -1.09 -4.06
CA MET A 57 -2.68 -0.09 -4.73
C MET A 57 -1.94 0.84 -3.75
N ASN A 58 -1.91 0.49 -2.46
CA ASN A 58 -1.21 1.24 -1.40
C ASN A 58 -1.78 2.63 -1.10
N PHE A 59 -3.07 2.84 -1.34
CA PHE A 59 -3.75 4.03 -0.84
C PHE A 59 -3.96 3.91 0.67
N SER A 60 -3.83 5.02 1.39
CA SER A 60 -4.13 5.07 2.82
C SER A 60 -5.64 5.05 3.07
N LEU A 61 -6.05 4.63 4.27
CA LEU A 61 -7.47 4.68 4.64
C LEU A 61 -8.03 6.10 4.60
N LYS A 62 -7.22 7.09 4.94
CA LYS A 62 -7.60 8.51 4.86
C LYS A 62 -7.89 8.93 3.43
N GLU A 63 -7.01 8.58 2.49
CA GLU A 63 -7.19 8.86 1.07
C GLU A 63 -8.44 8.19 0.52
N ILE A 64 -8.66 6.92 0.89
CA ILE A 64 -9.84 6.15 0.46
C ILE A 64 -11.12 6.78 1.00
N LYS A 65 -11.11 7.19 2.26
CA LYS A 65 -12.26 7.83 2.89
C LYS A 65 -12.61 9.16 2.19
N GLU A 66 -11.61 9.97 1.86
CA GLU A 66 -11.79 11.20 1.10
C GLU A 66 -12.46 10.91 -0.25
N LEU A 67 -12.00 9.88 -0.95
CA LEU A 67 -12.57 9.47 -2.22
C LEU A 67 -14.03 9.04 -2.11
N LEU A 68 -14.36 8.18 -1.13
CA LEU A 68 -15.72 7.64 -0.95
C LEU A 68 -16.74 8.73 -0.61
N TYR A 69 -16.32 9.76 0.10
CA TYR A 69 -17.22 10.83 0.56
C TYR A 69 -17.05 12.14 -0.19
N SER A 70 -16.27 12.15 -1.27
CA SER A 70 -16.08 13.33 -2.13
C SER A 70 -17.27 13.51 -3.07
N THR A 71 -17.69 14.76 -3.27
CA THR A 71 -18.70 15.12 -4.28
C THR A 71 -18.13 15.11 -5.69
N GLN A 72 -16.79 15.15 -5.84
CA GLN A 72 -16.08 15.12 -7.12
C GLN A 72 -15.15 13.91 -7.17
N SER A 73 -15.71 12.72 -6.98
CA SER A 73 -14.95 11.50 -6.79
C SER A 73 -13.98 11.17 -7.95
N ILE A 74 -14.37 11.43 -9.21
CA ILE A 74 -13.51 11.17 -10.37
C ILE A 74 -12.30 12.09 -10.36
N LYS A 75 -12.51 13.38 -10.10
CA LYS A 75 -11.41 14.34 -10.02
C LYS A 75 -10.47 14.03 -8.87
N THR A 76 -11.03 13.72 -7.69
CA THR A 76 -10.27 13.35 -6.49
C THR A 76 -9.46 12.07 -6.74
N LEU A 77 -10.08 11.06 -7.35
CA LEU A 77 -9.40 9.81 -7.70
C LEU A 77 -8.22 10.08 -8.64
N ASN A 78 -8.42 10.88 -9.68
CA ASN A 78 -7.36 11.20 -10.64
C ASN A 78 -6.16 11.88 -9.97
N MET A 79 -6.43 12.84 -9.07
CA MET A 79 -5.38 13.49 -8.29
C MET A 79 -4.61 12.51 -7.40
N LEU A 80 -5.31 11.60 -6.72
CA LEU A 80 -4.70 10.59 -5.85
C LEU A 80 -3.87 9.60 -6.67
N LEU A 81 -4.35 9.21 -7.85
CA LEU A 81 -3.59 8.33 -8.75
C LEU A 81 -2.30 8.98 -9.21
N ASP A 82 -2.34 10.27 -9.59
CA ASP A 82 -1.14 11.00 -9.99
C ASP A 82 -0.13 11.10 -8.85
N GLU A 83 -0.58 11.38 -7.63
CA GLU A 83 0.28 11.40 -6.46
C GLU A 83 0.94 10.03 -6.19
N LYS A 84 0.17 8.95 -6.34
CA LYS A 84 0.71 7.59 -6.17
C LYS A 84 1.75 7.25 -7.21
N LEU A 85 1.54 7.65 -8.45
CA LEU A 85 2.52 7.45 -9.51
C LEU A 85 3.84 8.15 -9.19
N LEU A 86 3.77 9.40 -8.72
CA LEU A 86 4.98 10.14 -8.31
C LEU A 86 5.70 9.45 -7.15
N GLN A 87 4.97 8.99 -6.14
CA GLN A 87 5.55 8.25 -5.00
C GLN A 87 6.24 6.96 -5.46
N LEU A 88 5.60 6.22 -6.37
CA LEU A 88 6.17 4.98 -6.90
C LEU A 88 7.43 5.25 -7.73
N ASP A 89 7.43 6.30 -8.53
CA ASP A 89 8.61 6.70 -9.31
C ASP A 89 9.79 7.03 -8.39
N ASP A 90 9.55 7.77 -7.31
CA ASP A 90 10.56 8.08 -6.31
C ASP A 90 11.09 6.80 -5.61
N ASN A 91 10.20 5.88 -5.27
CA ASN A 91 10.57 4.60 -4.66
C ASN A 91 11.39 3.73 -5.61
N ILE A 92 11.03 3.69 -6.88
CA ILE A 92 11.78 2.95 -7.91
C ILE A 92 13.20 3.49 -8.01
N GLU A 93 13.36 4.80 -8.10
CA GLU A 93 14.68 5.44 -8.18
C GLU A 93 15.52 5.16 -6.93
N HIS A 94 14.91 5.31 -5.75
CA HIS A 94 15.56 5.02 -4.48
C HIS A 94 16.02 3.56 -4.39
N ASN A 95 15.17 2.63 -4.82
CA ASN A 95 15.51 1.20 -4.84
C ASN A 95 16.60 0.87 -5.86
N LYS A 96 16.64 1.55 -7.01
CA LYS A 96 17.74 1.40 -7.97
C LYS A 96 19.08 1.79 -7.35
N GLN A 97 19.11 2.88 -6.61
CA GLN A 97 20.33 3.32 -5.93
C GLN A 97 20.78 2.33 -4.86
N LYS A 98 19.86 1.84 -4.04
CA LYS A 98 20.14 0.79 -3.05
C LYS A 98 20.69 -0.48 -3.70
N HIS A 99 20.08 -0.88 -4.82
CA HIS A 99 20.52 -2.04 -5.57
C HIS A 99 21.98 -1.90 -6.02
N LYS A 100 22.34 -0.74 -6.55
CA LYS A 100 23.73 -0.45 -6.97
C LYS A 100 24.71 -0.53 -5.80
N GLN A 101 24.34 0.04 -4.65
CA GLN A 101 25.17 0.03 -3.44
C GLN A 101 25.41 -1.40 -2.95
N ILE A 102 24.35 -2.18 -2.83
CA ILE A 102 24.41 -3.58 -2.36
C ILE A 102 25.24 -4.42 -3.33
N LYS A 103 25.02 -4.26 -4.63
CA LYS A 103 25.75 -4.98 -5.68
C LYS A 103 27.24 -4.67 -5.63
N PHE A 104 27.58 -3.39 -5.44
CA PHE A 104 28.98 -2.97 -5.31
C PHE A 104 29.66 -3.63 -4.12
N VAL A 105 29.02 -3.64 -2.96
CA VAL A 105 29.54 -4.29 -1.74
C VAL A 105 29.71 -5.78 -1.97
N LYS A 106 28.71 -6.45 -2.53
CA LYS A 106 28.73 -7.89 -2.81
C LYS A 106 29.88 -8.27 -3.74
N GLU A 107 30.07 -7.54 -4.82
CA GLU A 107 31.15 -7.80 -5.79
C GLU A 107 32.53 -7.56 -5.17
N SER A 108 32.66 -6.55 -4.30
CA SER A 108 33.92 -6.27 -3.60
C SER A 108 34.26 -7.37 -2.59
N ILE A 109 33.28 -7.89 -1.87
CA ILE A 109 33.47 -8.98 -0.89
C ILE A 109 33.83 -10.29 -1.60
N SER A 110 33.22 -10.58 -2.75
CA SER A 110 33.44 -11.83 -3.47
C SER A 110 34.87 -11.96 -4.02
N LYS A 111 35.61 -10.86 -4.14
CA LYS A 111 37.00 -10.85 -4.58
C LYS A 111 37.97 -11.20 -3.46
N GLU A 112 37.57 -11.11 -2.21
CA GLU A 112 38.41 -11.38 -1.03
C GLU A 112 37.64 -12.27 -0.05
N SER A 113 38.17 -13.46 0.21
CA SER A 113 37.49 -14.48 1.05
C SER A 113 37.40 -14.10 2.53
N ASN A 114 38.23 -13.14 3.01
CA ASN A 114 38.31 -12.72 4.41
C ASN A 114 38.09 -11.22 4.58
N TYR A 115 37.06 -10.68 3.93
CA TYR A 115 36.76 -9.27 4.04
C TYR A 115 36.21 -8.90 5.42
N PRO A 116 36.87 -7.99 6.20
CA PRO A 116 36.32 -7.60 7.51
C PRO A 116 35.01 -6.83 7.36
N VAL A 117 34.00 -7.20 8.16
CA VAL A 117 32.71 -6.50 8.19
C VAL A 117 32.86 -5.01 8.48
N SER A 118 33.88 -4.62 9.29
CA SER A 118 34.18 -3.23 9.59
C SER A 118 34.50 -2.37 8.37
N ASN A 119 34.90 -2.98 7.25
CA ASN A 119 35.24 -2.26 6.02
C ASN A 119 34.03 -1.97 5.13
N ILE A 120 32.84 -2.44 5.49
CA ILE A 120 31.59 -2.23 4.71
C ILE A 120 31.27 -0.74 4.59
N LEU A 121 31.52 0.04 5.65
CA LEU A 121 31.25 1.48 5.64
C LEU A 121 32.12 2.19 4.58
N ASN A 122 33.39 1.80 4.42
CA ASN A 122 34.27 2.35 3.39
C ASN A 122 33.79 2.02 1.98
N LEU A 123 33.28 0.80 1.76
CA LEU A 123 32.72 0.41 0.48
C LEU A 123 31.46 1.21 0.14
N ARG A 124 30.62 1.47 1.12
CA ARG A 124 29.45 2.31 0.95
C ARG A 124 29.83 3.72 0.49
N ASN A 125 30.82 4.33 1.10
CA ASN A 125 31.28 5.67 0.74
C ASN A 125 31.83 5.70 -0.69
N LYS A 126 32.60 4.70 -1.11
CA LYS A 126 33.13 4.57 -2.48
C LYS A 126 31.97 4.39 -3.48
N SER A 127 30.93 3.63 -3.14
CA SER A 127 29.76 3.45 -4.00
C SER A 127 28.99 4.77 -4.22
N GLU A 128 28.86 5.57 -3.17
CA GLU A 128 28.20 6.88 -3.27
C GLU A 128 29.00 7.85 -4.15
N GLU A 129 30.31 7.88 -4.01
CA GLU A 129 31.20 8.68 -4.86
C GLU A 129 31.07 8.26 -6.33
N HIS A 130 31.02 6.95 -6.62
CA HIS A 130 30.85 6.43 -7.97
C HIS A 130 29.52 6.88 -8.56
N GLN A 131 28.43 6.87 -7.79
CA GLN A 131 27.11 7.33 -8.24
C GLN A 131 27.10 8.83 -8.57
N LYS A 132 27.80 9.65 -7.78
CA LYS A 132 27.90 11.10 -8.02
C LYS A 132 28.65 11.43 -9.30
N MET A 133 29.54 10.56 -9.74
CA MET A 133 30.33 10.75 -10.96
C MET A 133 29.59 10.33 -12.23
N GLN A 134 28.46 9.67 -12.09
CA GLN A 134 27.60 9.27 -13.19
C GLN A 134 26.47 10.26 -13.43
#